data_b8efac33d841e0111322e33967237bea
#
_entry.id   b8efac33d841e0111322e33967237bea
#
_cell.length_a   1.000
_cell.length_b   1.000
_cell.length_c   1.000
_cell.angle_alpha   90.00
_cell.angle_beta   90.00
_cell.angle_gamma   90.00
#
_symmetry.space_group_name_H-M   'P 1'
#
loop_
_entity.id
_entity.type
_entity.pdbx_description
1 polymer ?
#
loop_
_entity_poly.entity_id
_entity_poly.type
_entity_poly.pdbx_seq_one_letter_code
_entity_poly.pdbx_strand_id
1 'polypeptide(L)'
;MRFCDVVGQRELKEHLVRAADEGRVSHAQLFSGRSGYGTLPLALAYAQYVNCTDRHDGDSCGQCASCRKMAALEHADLHFVMPVNKSSKKSGEAVLSSAFLPQWRRMVLDSGGYFSEQEWYERIELNNQQGLISKADADEIIRTLSFKSFEAEYKVVVVWLPERMRTEAANTILKILEEPWEKTLFLLVSVSAQQLLPTILSRTQQVTVGGIEPEELESYVRSAYGADDIKARSVARLACGDLLEVRRMMSEGEKAAEDEDFGLFVQLMRLSYNDKHLELIQWADTLAGLGRERQKQFLVSALRLLRESYMLNAGMDDISYLWGAERDFCIKFSPFIGNHNIENIVREIEDAIAQISQNGNAAIVFTHFALSVSKQIVRL
;
A
#
# COMPACT_ATOMS: atom_id res chain seq x y z
N MET A 1 -14.97 11.79 5.90
CA MET A 1 -13.52 11.97 5.68
C MET A 1 -13.29 13.35 5.10
N ARG A 2 -12.46 14.17 5.71
CA ARG A 2 -12.11 15.53 5.26
C ARG A 2 -10.72 15.52 4.65
N PHE A 3 -10.35 16.59 3.94
CA PHE A 3 -8.98 16.70 3.42
C PHE A 3 -7.91 16.72 4.52
N CYS A 4 -8.21 17.29 5.69
CA CYS A 4 -7.30 17.24 6.84
C CYS A 4 -7.06 15.83 7.39
N ASP A 5 -7.97 14.88 7.15
CA ASP A 5 -7.83 13.47 7.58
C ASP A 5 -6.91 12.68 6.63
N VAL A 6 -6.63 13.19 5.44
CA VAL A 6 -5.75 12.55 4.44
C VAL A 6 -4.31 12.94 4.72
N VAL A 7 -3.44 11.96 4.86
CA VAL A 7 -2.01 12.20 5.09
C VAL A 7 -1.36 12.73 3.81
N GLY A 8 -0.65 13.83 3.93
CA GLY A 8 0.07 14.44 2.80
C GLY A 8 -0.80 14.99 1.67
N GLN A 9 -0.26 14.96 0.45
CA GLN A 9 -0.95 15.35 -0.80
C GLN A 9 -1.39 16.83 -0.84
N ARG A 10 -0.63 17.72 -0.24
CA ARG A 10 -1.00 19.14 -0.05
C ARG A 10 -1.35 19.84 -1.37
N GLU A 11 -0.46 19.79 -2.34
CA GLU A 11 -0.67 20.48 -3.63
C GLU A 11 -1.90 19.94 -4.38
N LEU A 12 -2.11 18.63 -4.31
CA LEU A 12 -3.24 17.99 -4.96
C LEU A 12 -4.57 18.34 -4.28
N LYS A 13 -4.60 18.42 -2.96
CA LYS A 13 -5.77 18.92 -2.20
C LYS A 13 -6.12 20.35 -2.59
N GLU A 14 -5.13 21.25 -2.61
CA GLU A 14 -5.31 22.65 -3.01
C GLU A 14 -5.84 22.76 -4.44
N HIS A 15 -5.36 21.91 -5.36
CA HIS A 15 -5.86 21.86 -6.74
C HIS A 15 -7.32 21.40 -6.81
N LEU A 16 -7.70 20.34 -6.09
CA LEU A 16 -9.05 19.80 -6.06
C LEU A 16 -10.04 20.81 -5.44
N VAL A 17 -9.66 21.46 -4.35
CA VAL A 17 -10.42 22.52 -3.69
C VAL A 17 -10.69 23.65 -4.65
N ARG A 18 -9.65 24.19 -5.30
CA ARG A 18 -9.76 25.29 -6.26
C ARG A 18 -10.67 24.91 -7.43
N ALA A 19 -10.51 23.72 -7.99
CA ALA A 19 -11.37 23.28 -9.10
C ALA A 19 -12.84 23.18 -8.68
N ALA A 20 -13.13 22.70 -7.46
CA ALA A 20 -14.50 22.61 -6.96
C ALA A 20 -15.12 23.99 -6.68
N ASP A 21 -14.36 24.92 -6.07
CA ASP A 21 -14.84 26.27 -5.74
C ASP A 21 -15.09 27.12 -6.98
N GLU A 22 -14.33 26.89 -8.06
CA GLU A 22 -14.54 27.52 -9.36
C GLU A 22 -15.66 26.84 -10.17
N GLY A 23 -16.35 25.85 -9.63
CA GLY A 23 -17.43 25.12 -10.30
C GLY A 23 -16.95 24.19 -11.43
N ARG A 24 -15.65 23.90 -11.49
CA ARG A 24 -15.02 23.02 -12.50
C ARG A 24 -14.92 21.58 -12.01
N VAL A 25 -16.04 21.02 -11.57
CA VAL A 25 -16.14 19.62 -11.15
C VAL A 25 -16.34 18.75 -12.37
N SER A 26 -15.29 18.02 -12.79
CA SER A 26 -15.42 17.03 -13.87
C SER A 26 -16.34 15.90 -13.44
N HIS A 27 -17.25 15.48 -14.33
CA HIS A 27 -18.21 14.41 -14.04
C HIS A 27 -17.56 13.04 -13.82
N ALA A 28 -16.34 12.83 -14.30
CA ALA A 28 -15.59 11.60 -14.11
C ALA A 28 -14.10 11.89 -13.86
N GLN A 29 -13.61 11.48 -12.72
CA GLN A 29 -12.21 11.65 -12.32
C GLN A 29 -11.60 10.29 -11.97
N LEU A 30 -10.36 10.07 -12.44
CA LEU A 30 -9.58 8.87 -12.17
C LEU A 30 -8.44 9.21 -11.22
N PHE A 31 -8.57 8.83 -9.97
CA PHE A 31 -7.49 8.89 -8.98
C PHE A 31 -6.61 7.66 -9.14
N SER A 32 -5.37 7.85 -9.59
CA SER A 32 -4.44 6.76 -9.87
C SER A 32 -3.17 6.86 -9.03
N GLY A 33 -2.84 5.79 -8.32
CA GLY A 33 -1.64 5.69 -7.47
C GLY A 33 -1.73 4.49 -6.55
N ARG A 34 -0.63 4.14 -5.88
CA ARG A 34 -0.62 3.02 -4.93
C ARG A 34 -1.62 3.25 -3.80
N SER A 35 -2.15 2.17 -3.22
CA SER A 35 -3.13 2.23 -2.12
C SER A 35 -2.64 3.03 -0.92
N GLY A 36 -1.36 2.92 -0.57
CA GLY A 36 -0.74 3.64 0.54
C GLY A 36 -0.47 5.13 0.26
N TYR A 37 -0.64 5.60 -0.98
CA TYR A 37 -0.47 7.02 -1.34
C TYR A 37 -1.68 7.88 -1.00
N GLY A 38 -2.80 7.27 -0.60
CA GLY A 38 -4.01 7.97 -0.19
C GLY A 38 -5.00 8.24 -1.33
N THR A 39 -5.01 7.43 -2.38
CA THR A 39 -5.93 7.56 -3.52
C THR A 39 -7.40 7.50 -3.11
N LEU A 40 -7.79 6.48 -2.33
CA LEU A 40 -9.16 6.31 -1.84
C LEU A 40 -9.56 7.38 -0.80
N PRO A 41 -8.75 7.65 0.25
CA PRO A 41 -9.04 8.73 1.19
C PRO A 41 -9.24 10.09 0.50
N LEU A 42 -8.40 10.41 -0.48
CA LEU A 42 -8.48 11.67 -1.21
C LEU A 42 -9.77 11.77 -2.03
N ALA A 43 -10.16 10.70 -2.73
CA ALA A 43 -11.42 10.63 -3.47
C ALA A 43 -12.64 10.78 -2.54
N LEU A 44 -12.62 10.17 -1.35
CA LEU A 44 -13.69 10.29 -0.36
C LEU A 44 -13.75 11.69 0.25
N ALA A 45 -12.60 12.31 0.53
CA ALA A 45 -12.54 13.69 1.01
C ALA A 45 -13.08 14.67 -0.04
N TYR A 46 -12.74 14.45 -1.32
CA TYR A 46 -13.28 15.23 -2.42
C TYR A 46 -14.80 15.07 -2.57
N ALA A 47 -15.30 13.83 -2.48
CA ALA A 47 -16.74 13.56 -2.48
C ALA A 47 -17.49 14.29 -1.36
N GLN A 48 -16.91 14.32 -0.15
CA GLN A 48 -17.46 15.08 0.97
C GLN A 48 -17.37 16.59 0.74
N TYR A 49 -16.26 17.07 0.18
CA TYR A 49 -16.03 18.49 -0.09
C TYR A 49 -17.07 19.06 -1.07
N VAL A 50 -17.28 18.42 -2.22
CA VAL A 50 -18.22 18.90 -3.24
C VAL A 50 -19.67 18.91 -2.76
N ASN A 51 -20.02 18.08 -1.78
CA ASN A 51 -21.35 17.98 -1.19
C ASN A 51 -21.49 18.69 0.18
N CYS A 52 -20.45 19.40 0.61
CA CYS A 52 -20.51 20.19 1.85
C CYS A 52 -21.29 21.48 1.62
N THR A 53 -22.23 21.79 2.50
CA THR A 53 -23.04 23.00 2.44
C THR A 53 -22.38 24.23 3.08
N ASP A 54 -21.28 24.04 3.79
CA ASP A 54 -20.57 25.09 4.53
C ASP A 54 -19.06 24.86 4.46
N ARG A 55 -18.47 25.07 3.30
CA ARG A 55 -17.04 24.91 3.03
C ARG A 55 -16.27 26.10 3.60
N HIS A 56 -15.18 25.85 4.29
CA HIS A 56 -14.29 26.89 4.78
C HIS A 56 -12.86 26.38 4.95
N ASP A 57 -11.89 27.27 4.97
CA ASP A 57 -10.46 26.97 5.19
C ASP A 57 -9.90 25.90 4.23
N GLY A 58 -10.44 25.81 3.02
CA GLY A 58 -10.02 24.81 2.03
C GLY A 58 -10.45 23.38 2.34
N ASP A 59 -11.43 23.18 3.23
CA ASP A 59 -11.94 21.85 3.60
C ASP A 59 -13.47 21.85 3.77
N SER A 60 -14.05 20.67 3.89
CA SER A 60 -15.45 20.50 4.29
C SER A 60 -15.62 20.75 5.78
N CYS A 61 -16.76 21.32 6.19
CA CYS A 61 -16.98 21.72 7.59
C CYS A 61 -17.01 20.55 8.58
N GLY A 62 -17.25 19.32 8.13
CA GLY A 62 -17.37 18.12 8.98
C GLY A 62 -18.61 18.07 9.87
N GLN A 63 -19.42 19.13 9.94
CA GLN A 63 -20.52 19.28 10.91
C GLN A 63 -21.90 19.31 10.27
N CYS A 64 -22.07 19.75 9.01
CA CYS A 64 -23.36 19.75 8.35
C CYS A 64 -23.92 18.33 8.17
N ALA A 65 -25.23 18.22 7.90
CA ALA A 65 -25.90 16.95 7.77
C ALA A 65 -25.26 16.06 6.69
N SER A 66 -24.91 16.66 5.54
CA SER A 66 -24.19 15.95 4.46
C SER A 66 -22.84 15.45 4.91
N CYS A 67 -21.98 16.30 5.53
CA CYS A 67 -20.67 15.89 6.02
C CYS A 67 -20.73 14.72 7.02
N ARG A 68 -21.68 14.74 7.96
CA ARG A 68 -21.83 13.66 8.93
C ARG A 68 -22.19 12.32 8.26
N LYS A 69 -23.12 12.33 7.30
CA LYS A 69 -23.51 11.14 6.55
C LYS A 69 -22.39 10.66 5.63
N MET A 70 -21.68 11.57 4.96
CA MET A 70 -20.49 11.25 4.14
C MET A 70 -19.37 10.64 4.97
N ALA A 71 -19.10 11.19 6.16
CA ALA A 71 -18.08 10.65 7.06
C ALA A 71 -18.40 9.24 7.55
N ALA A 72 -19.70 8.95 7.78
CA ALA A 72 -20.18 7.61 8.11
C ALA A 72 -20.30 6.67 6.89
N LEU A 73 -20.05 7.17 5.66
CA LEU A 73 -20.28 6.47 4.39
C LEU A 73 -21.74 5.99 4.21
N GLU A 74 -22.70 6.78 4.74
CA GLU A 74 -24.14 6.46 4.78
C GLU A 74 -25.00 7.51 4.06
N HIS A 75 -24.35 8.39 3.28
CA HIS A 75 -25.07 9.38 2.52
C HIS A 75 -25.89 8.72 1.39
N ALA A 76 -27.16 9.10 1.22
CA ALA A 76 -28.07 8.50 0.24
C ALA A 76 -27.59 8.64 -1.21
N ASP A 77 -26.85 9.74 -1.50
CA ASP A 77 -26.29 10.03 -2.83
C ASP A 77 -24.81 9.61 -2.94
N LEU A 78 -24.27 8.76 -2.05
CA LEU A 78 -22.92 8.19 -2.12
C LEU A 78 -23.01 6.68 -2.33
N HIS A 79 -22.52 6.23 -3.47
CA HIS A 79 -22.56 4.84 -3.88
C HIS A 79 -21.18 4.27 -4.07
N PHE A 80 -21.01 2.98 -3.78
CA PHE A 80 -19.73 2.29 -3.87
C PHE A 80 -19.82 1.07 -4.77
N VAL A 81 -18.76 0.86 -5.54
CA VAL A 81 -18.50 -0.36 -6.30
C VAL A 81 -17.09 -0.82 -5.99
N MET A 82 -16.97 -2.05 -5.58
CA MET A 82 -15.68 -2.67 -5.28
C MET A 82 -15.65 -4.11 -5.81
N PRO A 83 -14.47 -4.67 -6.08
CA PRO A 83 -14.37 -6.05 -6.56
C PRO A 83 -14.79 -7.03 -5.46
N VAL A 84 -15.70 -7.91 -5.84
CA VAL A 84 -16.23 -9.00 -4.98
C VAL A 84 -16.26 -10.29 -5.77
N ASN A 85 -16.38 -11.44 -5.08
CA ASN A 85 -16.57 -12.72 -5.73
C ASN A 85 -17.55 -13.57 -4.91
N LYS A 86 -18.01 -14.68 -5.50
CA LYS A 86 -18.87 -15.62 -4.81
C LYS A 86 -18.10 -16.25 -3.66
N SER A 87 -18.51 -15.97 -2.43
CA SER A 87 -18.11 -16.84 -1.32
C SER A 87 -18.80 -18.20 -1.51
N SER A 88 -18.12 -19.28 -1.15
CA SER A 88 -18.50 -20.68 -1.37
C SER A 88 -19.89 -21.11 -0.86
N LYS A 89 -20.71 -20.20 -0.35
CA LYS A 89 -21.96 -20.52 0.35
C LYS A 89 -23.28 -20.22 -0.39
N LYS A 90 -23.26 -19.59 -1.60
CA LYS A 90 -24.50 -19.39 -2.38
C LYS A 90 -24.28 -19.70 -3.86
N SER A 91 -24.79 -20.83 -4.29
CA SER A 91 -24.85 -21.22 -5.71
C SER A 91 -25.99 -20.48 -6.42
N GLY A 92 -25.70 -19.82 -7.54
CA GLY A 92 -26.71 -19.47 -8.55
C GLY A 92 -26.88 -17.99 -8.86
N GLU A 93 -26.80 -17.06 -7.92
CA GLU A 93 -27.02 -15.64 -8.15
C GLU A 93 -25.70 -14.85 -8.28
N ALA A 94 -25.72 -13.79 -9.10
CA ALA A 94 -24.61 -12.84 -9.17
C ALA A 94 -24.48 -12.12 -7.82
N VAL A 95 -23.31 -12.18 -7.22
CA VAL A 95 -23.03 -11.46 -5.97
C VAL A 95 -22.69 -10.02 -6.33
N LEU A 96 -23.46 -9.07 -5.79
CA LEU A 96 -23.29 -7.64 -6.01
C LEU A 96 -22.38 -7.01 -4.95
N SER A 97 -21.65 -5.97 -5.33
CA SER A 97 -20.85 -5.14 -4.42
C SER A 97 -21.68 -4.59 -3.26
N SER A 98 -22.94 -4.23 -3.54
CA SER A 98 -23.87 -3.68 -2.54
C SER A 98 -24.12 -4.64 -1.36
N ALA A 99 -24.02 -5.95 -1.55
CA ALA A 99 -24.14 -6.94 -0.47
C ALA A 99 -23.01 -6.86 0.56
N PHE A 100 -21.88 -6.25 0.22
CA PHE A 100 -20.69 -6.11 1.08
C PHE A 100 -20.50 -4.69 1.64
N LEU A 101 -21.47 -3.79 1.46
CA LEU A 101 -21.38 -2.43 1.98
C LEU A 101 -21.11 -2.34 3.49
N PRO A 102 -21.67 -3.19 4.36
CA PRO A 102 -21.32 -3.15 5.78
C PRO A 102 -19.84 -3.46 6.06
N GLN A 103 -19.25 -4.44 5.36
CA GLN A 103 -17.84 -4.79 5.47
C GLN A 103 -16.95 -3.68 4.89
N TRP A 104 -17.36 -3.11 3.75
CA TRP A 104 -16.68 -1.98 3.10
C TRP A 104 -16.61 -0.75 4.01
N ARG A 105 -17.75 -0.34 4.58
CA ARG A 105 -17.81 0.79 5.52
C ARG A 105 -16.85 0.60 6.69
N ARG A 106 -16.90 -0.58 7.32
CA ARG A 106 -15.99 -0.89 8.42
C ARG A 106 -14.54 -0.83 7.97
N MET A 107 -14.20 -1.42 6.82
CA MET A 107 -12.84 -1.42 6.29
C MET A 107 -12.32 -0.01 6.08
N VAL A 108 -13.10 0.85 5.43
CA VAL A 108 -12.73 2.25 5.18
C VAL A 108 -12.62 3.04 6.48
N LEU A 109 -13.54 2.85 7.43
CA LEU A 109 -13.53 3.59 8.70
C LEU A 109 -12.38 3.13 9.61
N ASP A 110 -12.15 1.82 9.74
CA ASP A 110 -11.10 1.26 10.60
C ASP A 110 -9.69 1.64 10.08
N SER A 111 -9.52 1.67 8.75
CA SER A 111 -8.23 1.94 8.11
C SER A 111 -8.01 3.42 7.72
N GLY A 112 -9.03 4.27 7.82
CA GLY A 112 -9.01 5.62 7.24
C GLY A 112 -8.89 5.60 5.71
N GLY A 113 -9.36 4.52 5.05
CA GLY A 113 -9.30 4.35 3.60
C GLY A 113 -7.92 3.89 3.06
N TYR A 114 -6.94 3.65 3.93
CA TYR A 114 -5.63 3.11 3.56
C TYR A 114 -5.61 1.60 3.80
N PHE A 115 -5.83 0.83 2.76
CA PHE A 115 -5.75 -0.64 2.77
C PHE A 115 -5.48 -1.17 1.36
N SER A 116 -4.91 -2.35 1.30
CA SER A 116 -4.59 -3.05 0.05
C SER A 116 -5.77 -3.87 -0.47
N GLU A 117 -5.69 -4.27 -1.75
CA GLU A 117 -6.63 -5.21 -2.36
C GLU A 117 -6.67 -6.55 -1.58
N GLN A 118 -5.53 -7.01 -1.09
CA GLN A 118 -5.43 -8.24 -0.33
C GLN A 118 -6.15 -8.16 1.00
N GLU A 119 -5.96 -7.07 1.78
CA GLU A 119 -6.66 -6.87 3.06
C GLU A 119 -8.18 -6.80 2.87
N TRP A 120 -8.65 -6.22 1.75
CA TRP A 120 -10.07 -6.26 1.40
C TRP A 120 -10.55 -7.71 1.15
N TYR A 121 -9.81 -8.50 0.38
CA TYR A 121 -10.17 -9.89 0.10
C TYR A 121 -10.17 -10.76 1.35
N GLU A 122 -9.23 -10.54 2.25
CA GLU A 122 -9.20 -11.20 3.56
C GLU A 122 -10.44 -10.82 4.40
N ARG A 123 -10.83 -9.54 4.39
CA ARG A 123 -12.00 -9.04 5.12
C ARG A 123 -13.32 -9.65 4.66
N ILE A 124 -13.43 -9.99 3.39
CA ILE A 124 -14.62 -10.64 2.81
C ILE A 124 -14.46 -12.15 2.60
N GLU A 125 -13.43 -12.75 3.19
CA GLU A 125 -13.12 -14.17 3.17
C GLU A 125 -12.98 -14.77 1.74
N LEU A 126 -12.40 -14.00 0.82
CA LEU A 126 -12.06 -14.46 -0.53
C LEU A 126 -10.72 -15.20 -0.53
N ASN A 127 -10.71 -16.43 -0.03
CA ASN A 127 -9.50 -17.27 -0.01
C ASN A 127 -9.10 -17.66 -1.44
N ASN A 128 -7.90 -17.24 -1.88
CA ASN A 128 -7.27 -17.60 -3.16
C ASN A 128 -8.10 -17.30 -4.43
N GLN A 129 -9.10 -16.43 -4.35
CA GLN A 129 -9.91 -16.00 -5.49
C GLN A 129 -9.74 -14.50 -5.72
N GLN A 130 -9.72 -14.10 -6.98
CA GLN A 130 -9.70 -12.70 -7.35
C GLN A 130 -11.13 -12.13 -7.33
N GLY A 131 -11.31 -10.97 -6.70
CA GLY A 131 -12.54 -10.21 -6.78
C GLY A 131 -12.70 -9.57 -8.17
N LEU A 132 -13.94 -9.43 -8.62
CA LEU A 132 -14.27 -8.82 -9.90
C LEU A 132 -15.47 -7.89 -9.73
N ILE A 133 -15.55 -6.85 -10.57
CA ILE A 133 -16.71 -6.01 -10.72
C ILE A 133 -17.49 -6.55 -11.91
N SER A 134 -18.73 -6.98 -11.66
CA SER A 134 -19.58 -7.65 -12.64
C SER A 134 -20.41 -6.65 -13.45
N LYS A 135 -20.99 -7.12 -14.58
CA LYS A 135 -21.98 -6.33 -15.31
C LYS A 135 -23.19 -5.98 -14.45
N ALA A 136 -23.61 -6.87 -13.54
CA ALA A 136 -24.75 -6.62 -12.66
C ALA A 136 -24.48 -5.43 -11.71
N ASP A 137 -23.25 -5.26 -11.22
CA ASP A 137 -22.86 -4.06 -10.45
C ASP A 137 -22.99 -2.79 -11.29
N ALA A 138 -22.54 -2.82 -12.55
CA ALA A 138 -22.68 -1.69 -13.46
C ALA A 138 -24.15 -1.36 -13.76
N ASP A 139 -24.98 -2.37 -13.98
CA ASP A 139 -26.44 -2.19 -14.23
C ASP A 139 -27.14 -1.63 -12.98
N GLU A 140 -26.74 -2.05 -11.77
CA GLU A 140 -27.24 -1.51 -10.49
C GLU A 140 -26.92 -0.01 -10.33
N ILE A 141 -25.67 0.39 -10.62
CA ILE A 141 -25.27 1.81 -10.60
C ILE A 141 -26.12 2.62 -11.57
N ILE A 142 -26.25 2.17 -12.82
CA ILE A 142 -27.03 2.88 -13.84
C ILE A 142 -28.44 3.12 -13.34
N ARG A 143 -29.09 2.09 -12.81
CA ARG A 143 -30.43 2.21 -12.27
C ARG A 143 -30.49 3.20 -11.10
N THR A 144 -29.52 3.16 -10.19
CA THR A 144 -29.46 4.07 -9.05
C THR A 144 -29.28 5.52 -9.49
N LEU A 145 -28.40 5.76 -10.45
CA LEU A 145 -28.13 7.10 -10.98
C LEU A 145 -29.27 7.68 -11.82
N SER A 146 -30.15 6.85 -12.37
CA SER A 146 -31.33 7.32 -13.13
C SER A 146 -32.35 8.08 -12.27
N PHE A 147 -32.32 7.89 -10.94
CA PHE A 147 -33.16 8.67 -10.02
C PHE A 147 -32.53 10.05 -9.76
N LYS A 148 -33.34 11.03 -9.38
CA LYS A 148 -32.84 12.35 -8.94
C LYS A 148 -32.03 12.21 -7.66
N SER A 149 -31.08 13.14 -7.44
CA SER A 149 -30.38 13.23 -6.16
C SER A 149 -31.39 13.38 -5.00
N PHE A 150 -31.11 12.74 -3.89
CA PHE A 150 -32.01 12.76 -2.73
C PHE A 150 -31.82 14.02 -1.90
N GLU A 151 -30.59 14.36 -1.55
CA GLU A 151 -30.29 15.51 -0.68
C GLU A 151 -28.97 16.23 -1.01
N ALA A 152 -28.08 15.63 -1.80
CA ALA A 152 -26.81 16.23 -2.16
C ALA A 152 -26.86 17.02 -3.46
N GLU A 153 -25.89 17.91 -3.66
CA GLU A 153 -25.70 18.59 -4.94
C GLU A 153 -25.25 17.61 -6.03
N TYR A 154 -24.32 16.72 -5.68
CA TYR A 154 -23.77 15.70 -6.58
C TYR A 154 -24.12 14.29 -6.11
N LYS A 155 -24.61 13.45 -7.01
CA LYS A 155 -24.61 12.00 -6.84
C LYS A 155 -23.21 11.47 -7.08
N VAL A 156 -22.60 10.84 -6.10
CA VAL A 156 -21.21 10.37 -6.17
C VAL A 156 -21.18 8.85 -6.26
N VAL A 157 -20.44 8.34 -7.24
CA VAL A 157 -20.13 6.93 -7.37
C VAL A 157 -18.63 6.74 -7.23
N VAL A 158 -18.21 6.05 -6.19
CA VAL A 158 -16.83 5.65 -5.99
C VAL A 158 -16.65 4.22 -6.50
N VAL A 159 -15.85 4.07 -7.55
CA VAL A 159 -15.48 2.76 -8.10
C VAL A 159 -14.06 2.45 -7.68
N TRP A 160 -13.91 1.55 -6.73
CA TRP A 160 -12.60 1.14 -6.26
C TRP A 160 -12.07 -0.05 -7.05
N LEU A 161 -10.83 0.04 -7.52
CA LEU A 161 -10.16 -0.91 -8.42
C LEU A 161 -10.94 -1.15 -9.73
N PRO A 162 -11.18 -0.10 -10.54
CA PRO A 162 -11.88 -0.23 -11.82
C PRO A 162 -11.16 -1.16 -12.79
N GLU A 163 -9.88 -1.44 -12.64
CA GLU A 163 -9.11 -2.46 -13.37
C GLU A 163 -9.60 -3.90 -13.11
N ARG A 164 -10.42 -4.11 -12.10
CA ARG A 164 -11.09 -5.40 -11.79
C ARG A 164 -12.46 -5.53 -12.45
N MET A 165 -12.87 -4.55 -13.26
CA MET A 165 -14.10 -4.66 -14.04
C MET A 165 -13.96 -5.73 -15.12
N ARG A 166 -15.01 -6.55 -15.28
CA ARG A 166 -15.17 -7.35 -16.48
C ARG A 166 -15.42 -6.46 -17.69
N THR A 167 -15.03 -6.91 -18.87
CA THR A 167 -15.19 -6.14 -20.12
C THR A 167 -16.64 -5.67 -20.33
N GLU A 168 -17.62 -6.50 -19.98
CA GLU A 168 -19.04 -6.16 -20.10
C GLU A 168 -19.45 -5.05 -19.12
N ALA A 169 -18.91 -5.07 -17.89
CA ALA A 169 -19.15 -4.02 -16.89
C ALA A 169 -18.54 -2.69 -17.34
N ALA A 170 -17.28 -2.72 -17.80
CA ALA A 170 -16.57 -1.56 -18.32
C ALA A 170 -17.33 -0.93 -19.49
N ASN A 171 -17.77 -1.71 -20.47
CA ASN A 171 -18.53 -1.23 -21.62
C ASN A 171 -19.91 -0.65 -21.21
N THR A 172 -20.51 -1.18 -20.15
CA THR A 172 -21.78 -0.67 -19.62
C THR A 172 -21.59 0.71 -18.99
N ILE A 173 -20.49 0.93 -18.24
CA ILE A 173 -20.18 2.22 -17.61
C ILE A 173 -19.77 3.28 -18.64
N LEU A 174 -19.14 2.90 -19.76
CA LEU A 174 -18.74 3.85 -20.80
C LEU A 174 -19.89 4.74 -21.28
N LYS A 175 -21.10 4.20 -21.40
CA LYS A 175 -22.27 4.98 -21.85
C LYS A 175 -22.58 6.16 -20.92
N ILE A 176 -22.43 5.94 -19.61
CA ILE A 176 -22.68 7.00 -18.61
C ILE A 176 -21.50 7.96 -18.51
N LEU A 177 -20.28 7.49 -18.75
CA LEU A 177 -19.11 8.37 -18.80
C LEU A 177 -19.14 9.30 -20.03
N GLU A 178 -19.84 8.89 -21.11
CA GLU A 178 -20.04 9.73 -22.31
C GLU A 178 -21.15 10.75 -22.10
N GLU A 179 -22.28 10.31 -21.56
CA GLU A 179 -23.49 11.12 -21.39
C GLU A 179 -23.98 11.03 -19.94
N PRO A 180 -23.27 11.68 -18.99
CA PRO A 180 -23.63 11.63 -17.58
C PRO A 180 -24.95 12.35 -17.30
N TRP A 181 -25.72 11.84 -16.33
CA TRP A 181 -26.80 12.62 -15.77
C TRP A 181 -26.28 13.87 -15.06
N GLU A 182 -27.12 14.91 -15.04
CA GLU A 182 -26.76 16.16 -14.35
C GLU A 182 -26.33 15.89 -12.90
N LYS A 183 -25.30 16.63 -12.47
CA LYS A 183 -24.74 16.55 -11.10
C LYS A 183 -24.38 15.12 -10.67
N THR A 184 -23.87 14.32 -11.62
CA THR A 184 -23.29 13.00 -11.31
C THR A 184 -21.76 13.11 -11.34
N LEU A 185 -21.11 12.53 -10.32
CA LEU A 185 -19.66 12.52 -10.16
C LEU A 185 -19.16 11.08 -10.01
N PHE A 186 -18.40 10.60 -10.98
CA PHE A 186 -17.68 9.33 -10.91
C PHE A 186 -16.27 9.56 -10.39
N LEU A 187 -15.92 8.89 -9.31
CA LEU A 187 -14.58 8.82 -8.73
C LEU A 187 -14.04 7.39 -8.89
N LEU A 188 -13.23 7.19 -9.92
CA LEU A 188 -12.55 5.92 -10.15
C LEU A 188 -11.25 5.94 -9.38
N VAL A 189 -11.02 4.94 -8.54
CA VAL A 189 -9.82 4.83 -7.68
C VAL A 189 -9.04 3.59 -8.10
N SER A 190 -7.93 3.80 -8.81
CA SER A 190 -7.13 2.73 -9.43
C SER A 190 -5.71 2.69 -8.86
N VAL A 191 -5.17 1.50 -8.70
CA VAL A 191 -3.75 1.30 -8.37
C VAL A 191 -2.88 1.21 -9.63
N SER A 192 -3.48 0.97 -10.79
CA SER A 192 -2.77 0.83 -12.08
C SER A 192 -3.63 1.32 -13.24
N ALA A 193 -3.51 2.62 -13.56
CA ALA A 193 -4.23 3.22 -14.68
C ALA A 193 -3.92 2.51 -16.03
N GLN A 194 -2.70 1.93 -16.17
CA GLN A 194 -2.28 1.22 -17.38
C GLN A 194 -3.11 -0.05 -17.66
N GLN A 195 -3.76 -0.62 -16.65
CA GLN A 195 -4.62 -1.80 -16.79
C GLN A 195 -6.05 -1.45 -17.20
N LEU A 196 -6.41 -0.16 -17.21
CA LEU A 196 -7.73 0.29 -17.62
C LEU A 196 -7.86 0.34 -19.15
N LEU A 197 -9.08 0.17 -19.62
CA LEU A 197 -9.37 0.32 -21.04
C LEU A 197 -9.06 1.76 -21.49
N PRO A 198 -8.40 1.96 -22.63
CA PRO A 198 -8.11 3.28 -23.19
C PRO A 198 -9.37 4.16 -23.36
N THR A 199 -10.52 3.52 -23.58
CA THR A 199 -11.82 4.16 -23.69
C THR A 199 -12.33 4.78 -22.38
N ILE A 200 -11.97 4.21 -21.22
CA ILE A 200 -12.23 4.80 -19.89
C ILE A 200 -11.26 5.97 -19.66
N LEU A 201 -9.97 5.75 -19.93
CA LEU A 201 -8.93 6.76 -19.74
C LEU A 201 -9.23 8.04 -20.51
N SER A 202 -9.73 7.94 -21.76
CA SER A 202 -10.04 9.09 -22.61
C SER A 202 -11.26 9.89 -22.14
N ARG A 203 -12.09 9.35 -21.25
CA ARG A 203 -13.33 9.97 -20.74
C ARG A 203 -13.23 10.40 -19.29
N THR A 204 -12.08 10.21 -18.66
CA THR A 204 -11.86 10.57 -17.27
C THR A 204 -10.78 11.63 -17.14
N GLN A 205 -10.99 12.60 -16.27
CA GLN A 205 -9.93 13.51 -15.86
C GLN A 205 -8.97 12.74 -14.96
N GLN A 206 -7.71 12.63 -15.37
CA GLN A 206 -6.70 11.92 -14.62
C GLN A 206 -6.17 12.75 -13.47
N VAL A 207 -6.19 12.19 -12.26
CA VAL A 207 -5.64 12.75 -11.03
C VAL A 207 -4.58 11.76 -10.54
N THR A 208 -3.32 12.04 -10.86
CA THR A 208 -2.21 11.18 -10.42
C THR A 208 -1.87 11.49 -8.96
N VAL A 209 -1.96 10.47 -8.10
CA VAL A 209 -1.63 10.56 -6.68
C VAL A 209 -0.23 9.97 -6.48
N GLY A 210 0.74 10.85 -6.24
CA GLY A 210 2.13 10.47 -5.98
C GLY A 210 2.33 9.93 -4.56
N GLY A 211 3.56 9.48 -4.27
CA GLY A 211 3.94 9.13 -2.91
C GLY A 211 3.82 10.34 -1.97
N ILE A 212 3.51 10.06 -0.72
CA ILE A 212 3.46 11.09 0.33
C ILE A 212 4.89 11.60 0.56
N GLU A 213 5.05 12.92 0.69
CA GLU A 213 6.36 13.53 0.92
C GLU A 213 6.99 13.02 2.23
N PRO A 214 8.31 12.79 2.26
CA PRO A 214 9.00 12.22 3.42
C PRO A 214 8.75 13.01 4.71
N GLU A 215 8.72 14.34 4.65
CA GLU A 215 8.50 15.22 5.79
C GLU A 215 7.08 15.08 6.37
N GLU A 216 6.09 14.85 5.50
CA GLU A 216 4.70 14.63 5.89
C GLU A 216 4.53 13.24 6.53
N LEU A 217 5.18 12.21 5.99
CA LEU A 217 5.23 10.88 6.60
C LEU A 217 5.97 10.90 7.94
N GLU A 218 7.10 11.62 8.04
CA GLU A 218 7.86 11.78 9.29
C GLU A 218 6.97 12.40 10.38
N SER A 219 6.24 13.48 10.04
CA SER A 219 5.28 14.10 10.94
C SER A 219 4.16 13.15 11.36
N TYR A 220 3.63 12.35 10.42
CA TYR A 220 2.63 11.35 10.72
C TYR A 220 3.16 10.26 11.66
N VAL A 221 4.35 9.73 11.42
CA VAL A 221 4.97 8.68 12.26
C VAL A 221 5.17 9.19 13.68
N ARG A 222 5.63 10.43 13.84
CA ARG A 222 5.77 11.06 15.18
C ARG A 222 4.43 11.18 15.90
N SER A 223 3.42 11.70 15.22
CA SER A 223 2.12 11.98 15.84
C SER A 223 1.31 10.71 16.13
N ALA A 224 1.31 9.73 15.21
CA ALA A 224 0.49 8.53 15.31
C ALA A 224 1.11 7.44 16.19
N TYR A 225 2.45 7.36 16.24
CA TYR A 225 3.17 6.27 16.93
C TYR A 225 4.08 6.75 18.06
N GLY A 226 4.20 8.06 18.28
CA GLY A 226 5.08 8.61 19.34
C GLY A 226 6.57 8.29 19.10
N ALA A 227 6.98 8.06 17.83
CA ALA A 227 8.34 7.73 17.49
C ALA A 227 9.28 8.94 17.67
N ASP A 228 10.53 8.68 18.05
CA ASP A 228 11.57 9.71 18.07
C ASP A 228 11.93 10.17 16.63
N ASP A 229 12.64 11.29 16.54
CA ASP A 229 12.98 11.93 15.26
C ASP A 229 13.81 11.03 14.33
N ILE A 230 14.72 10.23 14.89
CA ILE A 230 15.59 9.35 14.11
C ILE A 230 14.75 8.23 13.49
N LYS A 231 13.93 7.56 14.29
CA LYS A 231 13.06 6.48 13.84
C LYS A 231 12.01 7.01 12.86
N ALA A 232 11.36 8.13 13.17
CA ALA A 232 10.35 8.72 12.30
C ALA A 232 10.91 9.03 10.91
N ARG A 233 12.09 9.64 10.84
CA ARG A 233 12.78 9.94 9.58
C ARG A 233 13.17 8.67 8.82
N SER A 234 13.69 7.67 9.50
CA SER A 234 14.10 6.41 8.88
C SER A 234 12.90 5.67 8.29
N VAL A 235 11.81 5.50 9.05
CA VAL A 235 10.58 4.86 8.59
C VAL A 235 9.97 5.62 7.40
N ALA A 236 9.88 6.96 7.47
CA ALA A 236 9.33 7.78 6.40
C ALA A 236 10.10 7.61 5.07
N ARG A 237 11.42 7.55 5.14
CA ARG A 237 12.28 7.35 3.96
C ARG A 237 12.17 5.94 3.40
N LEU A 238 12.18 4.91 4.25
CA LEU A 238 12.06 3.51 3.82
C LEU A 238 10.71 3.20 3.21
N ALA A 239 9.65 3.83 3.72
CA ALA A 239 8.30 3.67 3.19
C ALA A 239 8.10 4.27 1.79
N CYS A 240 9.05 5.08 1.29
CA CYS A 240 9.00 5.66 -0.07
C CYS A 240 7.65 6.28 -0.43
N GLY A 241 7.05 7.02 0.50
CA GLY A 241 5.76 7.68 0.30
C GLY A 241 4.52 6.79 0.52
N ASP A 242 4.71 5.54 0.97
CA ASP A 242 3.62 4.56 1.15
C ASP A 242 3.24 4.40 2.63
N LEU A 243 2.03 4.85 3.00
CA LEU A 243 1.55 4.77 4.37
C LEU A 243 1.27 3.33 4.82
N LEU A 244 0.97 2.41 3.91
CA LEU A 244 0.79 1.00 4.25
C LEU A 244 2.12 0.38 4.69
N GLU A 245 3.22 0.74 4.02
CA GLU A 245 4.56 0.33 4.43
C GLU A 245 4.93 0.92 5.81
N VAL A 246 4.56 2.19 6.08
CA VAL A 246 4.72 2.76 7.43
C VAL A 246 3.99 1.93 8.47
N ARG A 247 2.72 1.59 8.22
CA ARG A 247 1.92 0.77 9.15
C ARG A 247 2.52 -0.61 9.36
N ARG A 248 2.99 -1.24 8.27
CA ARG A 248 3.67 -2.53 8.34
C ARG A 248 4.90 -2.45 9.23
N MET A 249 5.81 -1.50 8.98
CA MET A 249 7.04 -1.30 9.77
C MET A 249 6.78 -0.95 11.25
N MET A 250 5.63 -0.34 11.54
CA MET A 250 5.28 0.07 12.90
C MET A 250 4.42 -0.96 13.64
N SER A 251 4.00 -2.08 12.99
CA SER A 251 3.24 -3.13 13.64
C SER A 251 4.10 -3.98 14.59
N GLU A 252 3.53 -4.47 15.68
CA GLU A 252 4.27 -5.29 16.66
C GLU A 252 4.70 -6.65 16.07
N GLY A 253 3.87 -7.23 15.21
CA GLY A 253 4.18 -8.51 14.57
C GLY A 253 5.37 -8.42 13.61
N GLU A 254 5.46 -7.36 12.83
CA GLU A 254 6.60 -7.10 11.94
C GLU A 254 7.88 -6.79 12.72
N LYS A 255 7.79 -6.03 13.83
CA LYS A 255 8.95 -5.81 14.71
C LYS A 255 9.54 -7.12 15.22
N ALA A 256 8.71 -8.05 15.67
CA ALA A 256 9.18 -9.35 16.15
C ALA A 256 9.87 -10.14 15.02
N ALA A 257 9.34 -10.11 13.80
CA ALA A 257 9.95 -10.76 12.64
C ALA A 257 11.25 -10.08 12.20
N GLU A 258 11.29 -8.74 12.21
CA GLU A 258 12.52 -7.97 11.90
C GLU A 258 13.60 -8.20 12.96
N ASP A 259 13.25 -8.26 14.24
CA ASP A 259 14.19 -8.57 15.33
C ASP A 259 14.74 -10.00 15.19
N GLU A 260 13.93 -10.97 14.76
CA GLU A 260 14.36 -12.34 14.48
C GLU A 260 15.30 -12.40 13.27
N ASP A 261 14.96 -11.74 12.16
CA ASP A 261 15.81 -11.64 10.96
C ASP A 261 17.14 -10.97 11.27
N PHE A 262 17.09 -9.88 12.02
CA PHE A 262 18.30 -9.21 12.49
C PHE A 262 19.15 -10.13 13.37
N GLY A 263 18.54 -10.86 14.29
CA GLY A 263 19.22 -11.87 15.12
C GLY A 263 19.93 -12.94 14.29
N LEU A 264 19.23 -13.49 13.29
CA LEU A 264 19.78 -14.48 12.35
C LEU A 264 20.92 -13.89 11.50
N PHE A 265 20.80 -12.66 11.05
CA PHE A 265 21.86 -11.95 10.31
C PHE A 265 23.09 -11.72 11.18
N VAL A 266 22.92 -11.22 12.40
CA VAL A 266 24.03 -11.04 13.37
C VAL A 266 24.74 -12.36 13.65
N GLN A 267 23.97 -13.45 13.83
CA GLN A 267 24.53 -14.77 14.05
C GLN A 267 25.36 -15.24 12.85
N LEU A 268 24.82 -15.12 11.62
CA LEU A 268 25.55 -15.44 10.39
C LEU A 268 26.89 -14.70 10.33
N MET A 269 26.88 -13.38 10.52
CA MET A 269 28.10 -12.54 10.43
C MET A 269 29.11 -12.92 11.51
N ARG A 270 28.66 -13.18 12.74
CA ARG A 270 29.55 -13.61 13.84
C ARG A 270 30.17 -14.98 13.60
N LEU A 271 29.38 -15.95 13.10
CA LEU A 271 29.87 -17.29 12.79
C LEU A 271 30.85 -17.24 11.61
N SER A 272 30.55 -16.45 10.59
CA SER A 272 31.44 -16.22 9.44
C SER A 272 32.78 -15.62 9.86
N TYR A 273 32.76 -14.58 10.69
CA TYR A 273 33.96 -13.93 11.20
C TYR A 273 34.85 -14.87 12.04
N ASN A 274 34.26 -15.82 12.76
CA ASN A 274 34.95 -16.76 13.62
C ASN A 274 35.29 -18.10 12.94
N ASP A 275 35.09 -18.24 11.62
CA ASP A 275 35.33 -19.46 10.83
C ASP A 275 34.64 -20.75 11.40
N LYS A 276 33.44 -20.57 12.00
CA LYS A 276 32.71 -21.66 12.67
C LYS A 276 31.80 -22.41 11.69
N HIS A 277 32.42 -23.15 10.76
CA HIS A 277 31.69 -23.79 9.64
C HIS A 277 30.63 -24.81 10.08
N LEU A 278 30.84 -25.59 11.15
CA LEU A 278 29.83 -26.52 11.65
C LEU A 278 28.61 -25.80 12.20
N GLU A 279 28.81 -24.70 12.92
CA GLU A 279 27.73 -23.87 13.45
C GLU A 279 26.98 -23.12 12.29
N LEU A 280 27.68 -22.76 11.21
CA LEU A 280 27.06 -22.20 10.00
C LEU A 280 26.12 -23.21 9.31
N ILE A 281 26.45 -24.48 9.28
CA ILE A 281 25.55 -25.51 8.73
C ILE A 281 24.30 -25.66 9.61
N GLN A 282 24.43 -25.66 10.94
CA GLN A 282 23.28 -25.69 11.85
C GLN A 282 22.39 -24.44 11.71
N TRP A 283 23.00 -23.27 11.51
CA TRP A 283 22.30 -22.04 11.22
C TRP A 283 21.50 -22.14 9.89
N ALA A 284 22.11 -22.71 8.85
CA ALA A 284 21.45 -22.96 7.56
C ALA A 284 20.26 -23.92 7.70
N ASP A 285 20.37 -24.96 8.51
CA ASP A 285 19.27 -25.89 8.80
C ASP A 285 18.10 -25.19 9.51
N THR A 286 18.40 -24.26 10.43
CA THR A 286 17.38 -23.46 11.11
C THR A 286 16.57 -22.64 10.09
N LEU A 287 17.22 -21.95 9.16
CA LEU A 287 16.55 -21.20 8.09
C LEU A 287 15.82 -22.10 7.10
N ALA A 288 16.39 -23.25 6.78
CA ALA A 288 15.74 -24.22 5.89
C ALA A 288 14.42 -24.77 6.45
N GLY A 289 14.28 -24.79 7.78
CA GLY A 289 13.06 -25.17 8.48
C GLY A 289 11.93 -24.13 8.41
N LEU A 290 12.23 -22.90 8.01
CA LEU A 290 11.23 -21.85 7.84
C LEU A 290 10.44 -22.03 6.52
N GLY A 291 9.23 -21.48 6.46
CA GLY A 291 8.46 -21.41 5.22
C GLY A 291 9.14 -20.54 4.15
N ARG A 292 8.92 -20.84 2.86
CA ARG A 292 9.60 -20.18 1.74
C ARG A 292 9.46 -18.66 1.72
N GLU A 293 8.29 -18.14 2.03
CA GLU A 293 8.08 -16.68 2.09
C GLU A 293 8.93 -16.07 3.21
N ARG A 294 9.01 -16.73 4.36
CA ARG A 294 9.84 -16.29 5.46
C ARG A 294 11.34 -16.33 5.12
N GLN A 295 11.78 -17.37 4.39
CA GLN A 295 13.15 -17.47 3.86
C GLN A 295 13.51 -16.31 2.94
N LYS A 296 12.61 -15.94 2.03
CA LYS A 296 12.80 -14.77 1.13
C LYS A 296 12.85 -13.46 1.91
N GLN A 297 11.95 -13.28 2.88
CA GLN A 297 11.94 -12.09 3.74
C GLN A 297 13.28 -11.91 4.45
N PHE A 298 13.82 -12.99 5.06
CA PHE A 298 15.15 -12.95 5.66
C PHE A 298 16.24 -12.50 4.67
N LEU A 299 16.27 -13.06 3.45
CA LEU A 299 17.28 -12.70 2.45
C LEU A 299 17.16 -11.23 2.02
N VAL A 300 15.95 -10.70 1.88
CA VAL A 300 15.69 -9.28 1.59
C VAL A 300 16.15 -8.40 2.76
N SER A 301 15.87 -8.79 4.01
CA SER A 301 16.35 -8.10 5.22
C SER A 301 17.88 -8.10 5.31
N ALA A 302 18.52 -9.24 5.01
CA ALA A 302 19.98 -9.35 4.97
C ALA A 302 20.60 -8.43 3.90
N LEU A 303 19.99 -8.35 2.71
CA LEU A 303 20.43 -7.46 1.64
C LEU A 303 20.35 -5.99 2.08
N ARG A 304 19.27 -5.59 2.77
CA ARG A 304 19.11 -4.25 3.35
C ARG A 304 20.23 -3.94 4.34
N LEU A 305 20.47 -4.82 5.31
CA LEU A 305 21.49 -4.61 6.35
C LEU A 305 22.93 -4.53 5.76
N LEU A 306 23.21 -5.32 4.73
CA LEU A 306 24.49 -5.24 4.00
C LEU A 306 24.65 -3.92 3.26
N ARG A 307 23.60 -3.48 2.54
CA ARG A 307 23.60 -2.17 1.88
C ARG A 307 23.86 -1.05 2.86
N GLU A 308 23.14 -1.04 3.98
CA GLU A 308 23.31 -0.03 5.02
C GLU A 308 24.73 -0.06 5.62
N SER A 309 25.27 -1.25 5.89
CA SER A 309 26.65 -1.40 6.37
C SER A 309 27.67 -0.86 5.37
N TYR A 310 27.45 -1.10 4.07
CA TYR A 310 28.28 -0.56 3.01
C TYR A 310 28.23 0.98 2.92
N MET A 311 27.03 1.56 3.03
CA MET A 311 26.82 3.02 3.02
C MET A 311 27.53 3.67 4.21
N LEU A 312 27.46 3.08 5.40
CA LEU A 312 28.18 3.54 6.58
C LEU A 312 29.70 3.45 6.36
N ASN A 313 30.21 2.38 5.76
CA ASN A 313 31.64 2.25 5.44
C ASN A 313 32.12 3.29 4.43
N ALA A 314 31.24 3.68 3.48
CA ALA A 314 31.52 4.71 2.49
C ALA A 314 31.39 6.15 3.04
N GLY A 315 31.09 6.34 4.32
CA GLY A 315 30.90 7.65 4.96
C GLY A 315 29.62 8.36 4.52
N MET A 316 28.61 7.60 4.08
CA MET A 316 27.33 8.12 3.61
C MET A 316 26.23 7.98 4.68
N ASP A 317 26.51 8.47 5.90
CA ASP A 317 25.58 8.37 7.04
C ASP A 317 24.22 9.02 6.77
N ASP A 318 24.19 10.10 5.97
CA ASP A 318 22.98 10.87 5.67
C ASP A 318 21.93 10.05 4.89
N ILE A 319 22.35 8.98 4.22
CA ILE A 319 21.48 8.08 3.45
C ILE A 319 21.31 6.70 4.10
N SER A 320 21.80 6.53 5.31
CA SER A 320 21.58 5.34 6.14
C SER A 320 20.25 5.46 6.87
N TYR A 321 19.44 4.38 6.84
CA TYR A 321 18.09 4.35 7.39
C TYR A 321 17.97 3.44 8.62
N LEU A 322 19.08 3.21 9.30
CA LEU A 322 19.15 2.35 10.48
C LEU A 322 18.80 3.10 11.77
N TRP A 323 18.18 2.40 12.70
CA TRP A 323 17.94 2.88 14.06
C TRP A 323 18.17 1.78 15.10
N GLY A 324 18.29 2.16 16.37
CA GLY A 324 18.40 1.23 17.50
C GLY A 324 19.52 0.21 17.34
N ALA A 325 19.24 -1.05 17.70
CA ALA A 325 20.22 -2.14 17.71
C ALA A 325 20.84 -2.45 16.33
N GLU A 326 20.07 -2.30 15.26
CA GLU A 326 20.58 -2.47 13.89
C GLU A 326 21.67 -1.45 13.58
N ARG A 327 21.45 -0.16 13.93
CA ARG A 327 22.44 0.90 13.72
C ARG A 327 23.71 0.61 14.50
N ASP A 328 23.59 0.27 15.78
CA ASP A 328 24.73 -0.03 16.64
C ASP A 328 25.57 -1.20 16.12
N PHE A 329 24.92 -2.22 15.58
CA PHE A 329 25.59 -3.34 14.98
C PHE A 329 26.25 -2.97 13.65
N CYS A 330 25.51 -2.33 12.72
CA CYS A 330 26.02 -2.00 11.39
C CYS A 330 27.19 -1.01 11.44
N ILE A 331 27.21 -0.06 12.37
CA ILE A 331 28.39 0.81 12.60
C ILE A 331 29.64 -0.02 12.92
N LYS A 332 29.51 -1.03 13.80
CA LYS A 332 30.63 -1.92 14.17
C LYS A 332 30.98 -2.89 13.07
N PHE A 333 30.04 -3.27 12.25
CA PHE A 333 30.19 -4.25 11.19
C PHE A 333 30.61 -3.61 9.85
N SER A 334 30.35 -2.34 9.63
CA SER A 334 30.65 -1.63 8.39
C SER A 334 32.09 -1.75 7.89
N PRO A 335 33.16 -1.79 8.76
CA PRO A 335 34.52 -1.95 8.27
C PRO A 335 34.77 -3.26 7.52
N PHE A 336 33.96 -4.30 7.76
CA PHE A 336 34.08 -5.60 7.11
C PHE A 336 33.38 -5.67 5.74
N ILE A 337 32.59 -4.67 5.37
CA ILE A 337 31.86 -4.61 4.11
C ILE A 337 32.38 -3.45 3.29
N GLY A 338 33.00 -3.73 2.16
CA GLY A 338 33.58 -2.74 1.26
C GLY A 338 33.51 -3.16 -0.20
N ASN A 339 34.10 -2.37 -1.09
CA ASN A 339 34.13 -2.63 -2.54
C ASN A 339 34.71 -4.00 -2.91
N HIS A 340 35.52 -4.58 -2.01
CA HIS A 340 36.19 -5.86 -2.25
C HIS A 340 35.27 -7.08 -2.13
N ASN A 341 34.15 -6.98 -1.41
CA ASN A 341 33.29 -8.12 -1.12
C ASN A 341 31.79 -7.89 -1.32
N ILE A 342 31.33 -6.64 -1.31
CA ILE A 342 29.88 -6.33 -1.36
C ILE A 342 29.19 -6.94 -2.59
N GLU A 343 29.77 -6.82 -3.78
CA GLU A 343 29.18 -7.34 -5.02
C GLU A 343 29.01 -8.87 -4.99
N ASN A 344 30.01 -9.57 -4.44
CA ASN A 344 29.95 -11.03 -4.33
C ASN A 344 28.88 -11.46 -3.32
N ILE A 345 28.79 -10.79 -2.15
CA ILE A 345 27.81 -11.13 -1.14
C ILE A 345 26.38 -10.85 -1.64
N VAL A 346 26.17 -9.72 -2.33
CA VAL A 346 24.87 -9.39 -2.96
C VAL A 346 24.47 -10.45 -3.97
N ARG A 347 25.39 -10.90 -4.83
CA ARG A 347 25.13 -11.95 -5.82
C ARG A 347 24.72 -13.27 -5.15
N GLU A 348 25.39 -13.67 -4.08
CA GLU A 348 25.02 -14.88 -3.34
C GLU A 348 23.60 -14.81 -2.73
N ILE A 349 23.18 -13.61 -2.28
CA ILE A 349 21.81 -13.39 -1.79
C ILE A 349 20.80 -13.47 -2.95
N GLU A 350 21.06 -12.80 -4.06
CA GLU A 350 20.17 -12.80 -5.23
C GLU A 350 20.01 -14.22 -5.81
N ASP A 351 21.11 -14.97 -5.89
CA ASP A 351 21.09 -16.38 -6.31
C ASP A 351 20.28 -17.25 -5.36
N ALA A 352 20.43 -17.04 -4.05
CA ALA A 352 19.64 -17.75 -3.06
C ALA A 352 18.14 -17.44 -3.18
N ILE A 353 17.76 -16.16 -3.38
CA ILE A 353 16.37 -15.75 -3.61
C ILE A 353 15.82 -16.42 -4.87
N ALA A 354 16.57 -16.43 -5.95
CA ALA A 354 16.17 -17.06 -7.22
C ALA A 354 15.96 -18.57 -7.05
N GLN A 355 16.90 -19.27 -6.41
CA GLN A 355 16.82 -20.71 -6.18
C GLN A 355 15.64 -21.10 -5.27
N ILE A 356 15.38 -20.37 -4.18
CA ILE A 356 14.22 -20.59 -3.31
C ILE A 356 12.90 -20.34 -4.07
N SER A 357 12.85 -19.31 -4.93
CA SER A 357 11.68 -18.99 -5.77
C SER A 357 11.41 -20.09 -6.81
N GLN A 358 12.45 -20.77 -7.30
CA GLN A 358 12.36 -21.89 -8.24
C GLN A 358 12.18 -23.26 -7.55
N ASN A 359 11.80 -23.28 -6.29
CA ASN A 359 11.62 -24.49 -5.48
C ASN A 359 12.90 -25.28 -5.19
N GLY A 360 14.06 -24.64 -5.16
CA GLY A 360 15.31 -25.26 -4.73
C GLY A 360 15.24 -25.88 -3.32
N ASN A 361 16.13 -26.81 -3.03
CA ASN A 361 16.24 -27.39 -1.71
C ASN A 361 16.84 -26.39 -0.74
N ALA A 362 16.03 -25.90 0.20
CA ALA A 362 16.42 -24.84 1.12
C ALA A 362 17.67 -25.16 1.96
N ALA A 363 17.84 -26.38 2.44
CA ALA A 363 19.01 -26.77 3.22
C ALA A 363 20.30 -26.64 2.40
N ILE A 364 20.29 -27.06 1.13
CA ILE A 364 21.44 -26.93 0.23
C ILE A 364 21.70 -25.45 -0.09
N VAL A 365 20.65 -24.69 -0.42
CA VAL A 365 20.76 -23.27 -0.76
C VAL A 365 21.36 -22.48 0.39
N PHE A 366 20.81 -22.61 1.61
CA PHE A 366 21.30 -21.85 2.77
C PHE A 366 22.67 -22.33 3.27
N THR A 367 23.00 -23.60 3.15
CA THR A 367 24.36 -24.10 3.45
C THR A 367 25.37 -23.49 2.48
N HIS A 368 25.08 -23.50 1.17
CA HIS A 368 25.95 -22.86 0.19
C HIS A 368 26.10 -21.36 0.47
N PHE A 369 24.99 -20.67 0.67
CA PHE A 369 24.95 -19.25 0.98
C PHE A 369 25.80 -18.90 2.21
N ALA A 370 25.60 -19.59 3.33
CA ALA A 370 26.33 -19.32 4.56
C ALA A 370 27.86 -19.53 4.43
N LEU A 371 28.26 -20.61 3.75
CA LEU A 371 29.70 -20.89 3.49
C LEU A 371 30.31 -19.92 2.48
N SER A 372 29.57 -19.49 1.46
CA SER A 372 30.01 -18.49 0.48
C SER A 372 30.19 -17.12 1.11
N VAL A 373 29.25 -16.68 1.95
CA VAL A 373 29.35 -15.43 2.72
C VAL A 373 30.56 -15.47 3.67
N SER A 374 30.75 -16.61 4.38
CA SER A 374 31.88 -16.77 5.31
C SER A 374 33.24 -16.55 4.64
N LYS A 375 33.40 -16.95 3.38
CA LYS A 375 34.65 -16.74 2.61
C LYS A 375 34.89 -15.27 2.26
N GLN A 376 33.84 -14.44 2.24
CA GLN A 376 33.91 -13.01 1.90
C GLN A 376 34.17 -12.12 3.11
N ILE A 377 33.87 -12.61 4.33
CA ILE A 377 34.09 -11.89 5.60
C ILE A 377 35.50 -12.23 6.09
N VAL A 378 36.45 -11.40 5.68
CA VAL A 378 37.88 -11.59 6.06
C VAL A 378 38.17 -10.82 7.35
N ARG A 379 38.98 -11.44 8.23
CA ARG A 379 39.56 -10.71 9.39
C ARG A 379 40.48 -9.60 8.86
N LEU A 380 40.16 -8.35 9.22
CA LEU A 380 41.04 -7.19 8.95
C LEU A 380 42.25 -7.20 9.89
#